data_6b821a14da1cfac0caab576957080cc6
#
_entry.id   6b821a14da1cfac0caab576957080cc6
#
_cell.length_a   1.000
_cell.length_b   1.000
_cell.length_c   1.000
_cell.angle_alpha   90.00
_cell.angle_beta   90.00
_cell.angle_gamma   90.00
#
_symmetry.space_group_name_H-M   'P 1'
#
loop_
_entity.id
_entity.type
_entity.pdbx_description
1 polymer ?
#
loop_
_entity_poly.entity_id
_entity_poly.type
_entity_poly.pdbx_seq_one_letter_code
_entity_poly.pdbx_strand_id
1 'polypeptide(L)'
;MRKEAQMSKLVAGNWKMFGNKSMIATIKKIDQHCNEINCEVAICPPFTLISHAHEKTKNIKIGAQNCHIKINGAHTGEVSAEMLIEVGVQLILVGHSERRQDNYETNDIVKLKSEAVHRAGATAVVCIGETLEERTAEKTLPVLQEQMLHSLPKSVTPVNTVVAYEPVWAIGTGLVPETDQIRSAHAFIRGFLASTYGAEAHNVKILYGGSVKGSNAKEIFSISNVNGALVGGASLKSDDFIEIITAASNSI
;
A
#
# COMPACT_ATOMS: atom_id res chain seq x y z
N MET A 1 17.46 -27.29 -9.11
CA MET A 1 17.17 -25.89 -8.72
C MET A 1 15.66 -25.78 -8.58
N ARG A 2 15.12 -25.59 -7.39
CA ARG A 2 13.70 -25.26 -7.20
C ARG A 2 13.52 -23.85 -7.77
N LYS A 3 12.61 -23.66 -8.76
CA LYS A 3 12.15 -22.31 -9.11
C LYS A 3 11.60 -21.71 -7.81
N GLU A 4 12.21 -20.63 -7.32
CA GLU A 4 11.58 -19.83 -6.28
C GLU A 4 10.19 -19.46 -6.79
N ALA A 5 9.15 -19.80 -6.02
CA ALA A 5 7.79 -19.44 -6.39
C ALA A 5 7.73 -17.92 -6.44
N GLN A 6 7.53 -17.37 -7.63
CA GLN A 6 7.46 -15.92 -7.82
C GLN A 6 6.31 -15.37 -6.97
N MET A 7 6.61 -14.38 -6.15
CA MET A 7 5.66 -13.75 -5.23
C MET A 7 4.49 -13.14 -6.00
N SER A 8 3.24 -13.47 -5.64
CA SER A 8 2.08 -12.82 -6.24
C SER A 8 2.13 -11.30 -6.02
N LYS A 9 1.81 -10.52 -7.04
CA LYS A 9 1.77 -9.06 -6.91
C LYS A 9 0.51 -8.61 -6.16
N LEU A 10 0.60 -7.46 -5.46
CA LEU A 10 -0.53 -6.79 -4.83
C LEU A 10 -0.79 -5.44 -5.50
N VAL A 11 -1.99 -5.24 -6.03
CA VAL A 11 -2.45 -3.95 -6.56
C VAL A 11 -3.48 -3.38 -5.60
N ALA A 12 -3.11 -2.33 -4.85
CA ALA A 12 -3.97 -1.70 -3.86
C ALA A 12 -4.43 -0.31 -4.35
N GLY A 13 -5.72 -0.07 -4.40
CA GLY A 13 -6.32 1.22 -4.76
C GLY A 13 -6.60 2.07 -3.53
N ASN A 14 -5.89 3.16 -3.35
CA ASN A 14 -6.16 4.16 -2.33
C ASN A 14 -7.12 5.23 -2.90
N TRP A 15 -8.36 5.21 -2.47
CA TRP A 15 -9.37 6.17 -2.93
C TRP A 15 -9.22 7.55 -2.30
N LYS A 16 -8.38 7.66 -1.26
CA LYS A 16 -8.21 8.92 -0.53
C LYS A 16 -9.57 9.48 -0.06
N MET A 17 -9.78 10.78 -0.06
CA MET A 17 -11.04 11.42 0.31
C MET A 17 -12.00 11.53 -0.90
N PHE A 18 -12.14 10.44 -1.67
CA PHE A 18 -13.08 10.38 -2.79
C PHE A 18 -14.06 9.22 -2.63
N GLY A 19 -15.25 9.40 -3.19
CA GLY A 19 -16.25 8.36 -3.28
C GLY A 19 -17.50 8.63 -2.47
N ASN A 20 -18.59 8.08 -2.98
CA ASN A 20 -19.89 8.04 -2.35
C ASN A 20 -20.56 6.68 -2.65
N LYS A 21 -21.77 6.46 -2.15
CA LYS A 21 -22.48 5.19 -2.31
C LYS A 21 -22.66 4.74 -3.77
N SER A 22 -22.79 5.69 -4.73
CA SER A 22 -22.95 5.33 -6.15
C SER A 22 -21.68 4.68 -6.72
N MET A 23 -20.50 5.00 -6.18
CA MET A 23 -19.22 4.44 -6.62
C MET A 23 -18.98 2.98 -6.17
N ILE A 24 -19.86 2.39 -5.36
CA ILE A 24 -19.84 0.96 -5.09
C ILE A 24 -19.99 0.13 -6.38
N ALA A 25 -20.66 0.66 -7.40
CA ALA A 25 -20.70 0.04 -8.72
C ALA A 25 -19.31 -0.13 -9.36
N THR A 26 -18.41 0.84 -9.16
CA THR A 26 -17.01 0.76 -9.61
C THR A 26 -16.29 -0.40 -8.91
N ILE A 27 -16.43 -0.51 -7.58
CA ILE A 27 -15.84 -1.61 -6.80
C ILE A 27 -16.35 -2.95 -7.29
N LYS A 28 -17.67 -3.10 -7.50
CA LYS A 28 -18.27 -4.34 -8.04
C LYS A 28 -17.72 -4.72 -9.41
N LYS A 29 -17.54 -3.75 -10.32
CA LYS A 29 -16.98 -4.01 -11.64
C LYS A 29 -15.54 -4.51 -11.54
N ILE A 30 -14.74 -3.94 -10.67
CA ILE A 30 -13.38 -4.38 -10.38
C ILE A 30 -13.39 -5.80 -9.78
N ASP A 31 -14.24 -6.06 -8.79
CA ASP A 31 -14.36 -7.36 -8.14
C ASP A 31 -14.73 -8.48 -9.13
N GLN A 32 -15.67 -8.22 -10.02
CA GLN A 32 -16.08 -9.16 -11.06
C GLN A 32 -14.92 -9.50 -12.03
N HIS A 33 -14.10 -8.51 -12.39
CA HIS A 33 -12.92 -8.74 -13.23
C HIS A 33 -11.88 -9.61 -12.52
N CYS A 34 -11.78 -9.54 -11.20
CA CYS A 34 -10.77 -10.24 -10.41
C CYS A 34 -11.09 -11.72 -10.14
N ASN A 35 -12.16 -12.29 -10.69
CA ASN A 35 -12.53 -13.69 -10.47
C ASN A 35 -11.47 -14.71 -10.96
N GLU A 36 -10.71 -14.38 -12.01
CA GLU A 36 -9.72 -15.26 -12.64
C GLU A 36 -8.33 -14.60 -12.76
N ILE A 37 -8.05 -13.62 -11.91
CA ILE A 37 -6.79 -12.86 -11.94
C ILE A 37 -5.73 -13.51 -11.03
N ASN A 38 -4.50 -13.58 -11.53
CA ASN A 38 -3.37 -14.17 -10.81
C ASN A 38 -2.56 -13.13 -10.01
N CYS A 39 -3.22 -12.16 -9.39
CA CYS A 39 -2.60 -11.22 -8.44
C CYS A 39 -3.60 -10.86 -7.34
N GLU A 40 -3.09 -10.35 -6.23
CA GLU A 40 -3.93 -9.84 -5.15
C GLU A 40 -4.39 -8.43 -5.47
N VAL A 41 -5.67 -8.15 -5.24
CA VAL A 41 -6.26 -6.82 -5.45
C VAL A 41 -6.91 -6.34 -4.16
N ALA A 42 -6.71 -5.07 -3.83
CA ALA A 42 -7.35 -4.43 -2.69
C ALA A 42 -7.89 -3.05 -3.07
N ILE A 43 -8.97 -2.62 -2.41
CA ILE A 43 -9.45 -1.24 -2.48
C ILE A 43 -9.59 -0.70 -1.05
N CYS A 44 -9.03 0.48 -0.83
CA CYS A 44 -9.12 1.24 0.42
C CYS A 44 -10.02 2.47 0.21
N PRO A 45 -11.34 2.34 0.35
CA PRO A 45 -12.26 3.45 0.25
C PRO A 45 -12.27 4.27 1.55
N PRO A 46 -12.91 5.45 1.60
CA PRO A 46 -13.21 6.14 2.85
C PRO A 46 -13.96 5.25 3.85
N PHE A 47 -13.77 5.49 5.15
CA PHE A 47 -14.41 4.70 6.22
C PHE A 47 -15.92 4.52 6.03
N THR A 48 -16.60 5.56 5.53
CA THR A 48 -18.05 5.58 5.30
C THR A 48 -18.55 4.57 4.26
N LEU A 49 -17.64 3.96 3.48
CA LEU A 49 -17.98 3.02 2.41
C LEU A 49 -17.52 1.60 2.68
N ILE A 50 -16.67 1.36 3.70
CA ILE A 50 -15.99 0.08 3.94
C ILE A 50 -16.99 -1.08 4.07
N SER A 51 -17.91 -1.01 5.03
CA SER A 51 -18.89 -2.08 5.25
C SER A 51 -19.69 -2.38 3.99
N HIS A 52 -20.16 -1.32 3.31
CA HIS A 52 -20.94 -1.48 2.08
C HIS A 52 -20.13 -2.06 0.91
N ALA A 53 -18.85 -1.71 0.81
CA ALA A 53 -17.94 -2.30 -0.17
C ALA A 53 -17.69 -3.77 0.13
N HIS A 54 -17.41 -4.13 1.38
CA HIS A 54 -17.17 -5.51 1.80
C HIS A 54 -18.35 -6.42 1.49
N GLU A 55 -19.57 -5.99 1.77
CA GLU A 55 -20.79 -6.75 1.47
C GLU A 55 -21.00 -7.04 -0.03
N LYS A 56 -20.38 -6.27 -0.91
CA LYS A 56 -20.57 -6.32 -2.37
C LYS A 56 -19.39 -6.95 -3.13
N THR A 57 -18.36 -7.39 -2.43
CA THR A 57 -17.14 -7.97 -3.02
C THR A 57 -16.86 -9.37 -2.51
N LYS A 58 -16.17 -10.19 -3.31
CA LYS A 58 -15.79 -11.57 -2.99
C LYS A 58 -14.37 -11.91 -3.43
N ASN A 59 -13.88 -11.27 -4.50
CA ASN A 59 -12.62 -11.61 -5.16
C ASN A 59 -11.49 -10.62 -4.80
N ILE A 60 -11.83 -9.45 -4.25
CA ILE A 60 -10.87 -8.44 -3.83
C ILE A 60 -10.91 -8.22 -2.32
N LYS A 61 -9.81 -7.76 -1.78
CA LYS A 61 -9.69 -7.34 -0.38
C LYS A 61 -10.25 -5.93 -0.20
N ILE A 62 -10.92 -5.69 0.92
CA ILE A 62 -11.25 -4.33 1.34
C ILE A 62 -10.25 -3.88 2.40
N GLY A 63 -9.69 -2.70 2.19
CA GLY A 63 -8.74 -2.06 3.08
C GLY A 63 -9.28 -0.78 3.70
N ALA A 64 -8.51 -0.23 4.64
CA ALA A 64 -8.74 1.08 5.23
C ALA A 64 -7.55 2.01 4.98
N GLN A 65 -7.79 3.32 5.05
CA GLN A 65 -6.79 4.35 4.75
C GLN A 65 -6.02 4.83 5.98
N ASN A 66 -6.42 4.40 7.18
CA ASN A 66 -5.82 4.75 8.46
C ASN A 66 -6.46 3.93 9.59
N CYS A 67 -5.87 3.92 10.79
CA CYS A 67 -6.51 3.52 12.04
C CYS A 67 -5.95 4.30 13.22
N HIS A 68 -6.66 4.26 14.36
CA HIS A 68 -6.15 4.75 15.64
C HIS A 68 -5.26 3.70 16.32
N ILE A 69 -4.32 4.16 17.17
CA ILE A 69 -3.36 3.28 17.88
C ILE A 69 -3.99 2.46 19.00
N LYS A 70 -5.08 2.93 19.60
CA LYS A 70 -5.79 2.26 20.70
C LYS A 70 -6.97 1.45 20.17
N ILE A 71 -7.35 0.42 20.94
CA ILE A 71 -8.49 -0.46 20.65
C ILE A 71 -9.81 0.30 20.75
N ASN A 72 -9.96 1.12 21.78
CA ASN A 72 -11.14 1.95 22.04
C ASN A 72 -10.77 3.10 23.00
N GLY A 73 -11.74 3.95 23.34
CA GLY A 73 -11.58 4.99 24.35
C GLY A 73 -12.18 6.34 23.94
N ALA A 74 -11.83 7.39 24.70
CA ALA A 74 -12.29 8.76 24.48
C ALA A 74 -11.50 9.43 23.33
N HIS A 75 -11.73 9.00 22.12
CA HIS A 75 -11.07 9.45 20.88
C HIS A 75 -12.13 9.76 19.83
N THR A 76 -12.91 10.83 20.07
CA THR A 76 -14.03 11.22 19.20
C THR A 76 -13.60 11.40 17.74
N GLY A 77 -14.25 10.68 16.82
CA GLY A 77 -13.97 10.73 15.38
C GLY A 77 -12.94 9.72 14.89
N GLU A 78 -12.24 9.02 15.79
CA GLU A 78 -11.25 8.00 15.44
C GLU A 78 -11.89 6.60 15.25
N VAL A 79 -11.23 5.77 14.45
CA VAL A 79 -11.62 4.38 14.19
C VAL A 79 -10.43 3.47 14.52
N SER A 80 -10.63 2.46 15.36
CA SER A 80 -9.57 1.50 15.71
C SER A 80 -9.39 0.43 14.64
N ALA A 81 -8.23 -0.26 14.67
CA ALA A 81 -7.99 -1.39 13.78
C ALA A 81 -9.00 -2.52 14.02
N GLU A 82 -9.37 -2.78 15.28
CA GLU A 82 -10.34 -3.79 15.67
C GLU A 82 -11.74 -3.50 15.09
N MET A 83 -12.22 -2.26 15.15
CA MET A 83 -13.48 -1.84 14.52
C MET A 83 -13.46 -2.04 13.01
N LEU A 84 -12.31 -1.83 12.36
CA LEU A 84 -12.16 -2.03 10.92
C LEU A 84 -12.21 -3.50 10.53
N ILE A 85 -11.57 -4.38 11.32
CA ILE A 85 -11.61 -5.82 11.09
C ILE A 85 -13.05 -6.34 11.22
N GLU A 86 -13.81 -5.88 12.20
CA GLU A 86 -15.21 -6.26 12.39
C GLU A 86 -16.08 -6.00 11.15
N VAL A 87 -15.79 -4.94 10.39
CA VAL A 87 -16.49 -4.61 9.15
C VAL A 87 -15.81 -5.17 7.88
N GLY A 88 -14.88 -6.13 8.02
CA GLY A 88 -14.30 -6.92 6.94
C GLY A 88 -13.02 -6.35 6.32
N VAL A 89 -12.34 -5.39 6.98
CA VAL A 89 -11.03 -4.89 6.52
C VAL A 89 -9.96 -5.94 6.69
N GLN A 90 -9.10 -6.12 5.67
CA GLN A 90 -8.02 -7.10 5.65
C GLN A 90 -6.63 -6.46 5.65
N LEU A 91 -6.52 -5.21 5.19
CA LEU A 91 -5.28 -4.43 5.21
C LEU A 91 -5.56 -2.96 5.53
N ILE A 92 -4.60 -2.30 6.15
CA ILE A 92 -4.75 -0.90 6.58
C ILE A 92 -3.51 -0.11 6.16
N LEU A 93 -3.71 0.99 5.43
CA LEU A 93 -2.66 1.94 5.10
C LEU A 93 -2.28 2.71 6.36
N VAL A 94 -1.00 2.86 6.64
CA VAL A 94 -0.50 3.66 7.76
C VAL A 94 0.67 4.54 7.30
N GLY A 95 0.72 5.77 7.78
CA GLY A 95 1.79 6.71 7.46
C GLY A 95 1.84 7.17 6.01
N HIS A 96 0.71 7.15 5.27
CA HIS A 96 0.64 7.73 3.94
C HIS A 96 1.14 9.18 3.95
N SER A 97 1.83 9.61 2.89
CA SER A 97 2.46 10.94 2.82
C SER A 97 1.52 12.09 3.18
N GLU A 98 0.27 12.06 2.73
CA GLU A 98 -0.74 13.06 3.08
C GLU A 98 -1.00 13.11 4.60
N ARG A 99 -0.98 11.97 5.29
CA ARG A 99 -1.17 11.94 6.73
C ARG A 99 0.04 12.42 7.50
N ARG A 100 1.25 12.12 7.01
CA ARG A 100 2.49 12.68 7.58
C ARG A 100 2.50 14.20 7.46
N GLN A 101 2.05 14.72 6.33
CA GLN A 101 2.03 16.16 6.05
C GLN A 101 0.88 16.87 6.78
N ASP A 102 -0.37 16.42 6.59
CA ASP A 102 -1.56 17.16 7.02
C ASP A 102 -1.96 16.86 8.46
N ASN A 103 -1.60 15.68 8.97
CA ASN A 103 -1.94 15.22 10.34
C ASN A 103 -0.70 15.05 11.22
N TYR A 104 0.48 15.48 10.75
CA TYR A 104 1.74 15.46 11.50
C TYR A 104 2.10 14.07 12.05
N GLU A 105 1.79 13.00 11.32
CA GLU A 105 2.11 11.64 11.72
C GLU A 105 3.63 11.41 11.66
N THR A 106 4.26 11.29 12.82
CA THR A 106 5.68 10.94 12.95
C THR A 106 5.92 9.46 12.67
N ASN A 107 7.18 9.07 12.48
CA ASN A 107 7.56 7.67 12.34
C ASN A 107 7.10 6.82 13.53
N ASP A 108 7.21 7.34 14.76
CA ASP A 108 6.75 6.64 15.97
C ASP A 108 5.24 6.43 15.98
N ILE A 109 4.46 7.41 15.55
CA ILE A 109 2.99 7.27 15.40
C ILE A 109 2.68 6.18 14.36
N VAL A 110 3.39 6.16 13.24
CA VAL A 110 3.20 5.15 12.19
C VAL A 110 3.55 3.75 12.70
N LYS A 111 4.62 3.62 13.49
CA LYS A 111 4.98 2.36 14.16
C LYS A 111 3.88 1.88 15.09
N LEU A 112 3.37 2.74 15.97
CA LEU A 112 2.27 2.40 16.88
C LEU A 112 0.99 1.99 16.13
N LYS A 113 0.70 2.63 14.99
CA LYS A 113 -0.41 2.23 14.11
C LYS A 113 -0.15 0.86 13.47
N SER A 114 1.07 0.60 13.00
CA SER A 114 1.46 -0.71 12.46
C SER A 114 1.30 -1.81 13.49
N GLU A 115 1.70 -1.56 14.75
CA GLU A 115 1.51 -2.48 15.88
C GLU A 115 0.01 -2.71 16.17
N ALA A 116 -0.81 -1.67 16.09
CA ALA A 116 -2.26 -1.79 16.24
C ALA A 116 -2.89 -2.66 15.15
N VAL A 117 -2.45 -2.49 13.89
CA VAL A 117 -2.90 -3.31 12.76
C VAL A 117 -2.51 -4.77 12.95
N HIS A 118 -1.25 -5.05 13.36
CA HIS A 118 -0.77 -6.41 13.64
C HIS A 118 -1.55 -7.06 14.78
N ARG A 119 -1.79 -6.31 15.86
CA ARG A 119 -2.58 -6.76 17.03
C ARG A 119 -4.00 -7.16 16.61
N ALA A 120 -4.62 -6.42 15.72
CA ALA A 120 -5.95 -6.71 15.19
C ALA A 120 -5.98 -7.87 14.19
N GLY A 121 -4.82 -8.40 13.77
CA GLY A 121 -4.72 -9.51 12.81
C GLY A 121 -4.82 -9.11 11.34
N ALA A 122 -4.67 -7.81 11.02
CA ALA A 122 -4.66 -7.32 9.64
C ALA A 122 -3.23 -7.10 9.10
N THR A 123 -3.13 -6.83 7.80
CA THR A 123 -1.88 -6.47 7.15
C THR A 123 -1.67 -4.95 7.18
N ALA A 124 -0.57 -4.49 7.76
CA ALA A 124 -0.16 -3.09 7.70
C ALA A 124 0.51 -2.79 6.36
N VAL A 125 0.00 -1.82 5.61
CA VAL A 125 0.68 -1.25 4.43
C VAL A 125 1.35 0.04 4.88
N VAL A 126 2.64 -0.05 5.18
CA VAL A 126 3.43 1.06 5.73
C VAL A 126 3.98 1.91 4.60
N CYS A 127 3.53 3.16 4.51
CA CYS A 127 3.96 4.11 3.50
C CYS A 127 5.22 4.85 3.93
N ILE A 128 6.20 4.86 3.04
CA ILE A 128 7.49 5.57 3.19
C ILE A 128 7.85 6.26 1.89
N GLY A 129 8.60 7.34 1.96
CA GLY A 129 9.07 8.04 0.76
C GLY A 129 9.63 9.43 1.05
N GLU A 130 10.46 9.90 0.16
CA GLU A 130 11.13 11.19 0.24
C GLU A 130 10.35 12.31 -0.46
N THR A 131 10.54 13.53 0.01
CA THR A 131 10.08 14.77 -0.63
C THR A 131 10.98 15.16 -1.80
N LEU A 132 10.53 16.13 -2.61
CA LEU A 132 11.35 16.67 -3.71
C LEU A 132 12.63 17.33 -3.20
N GLU A 133 12.56 18.03 -2.08
CA GLU A 133 13.72 18.67 -1.45
C GLU A 133 14.75 17.62 -1.02
N GLU A 134 14.33 16.56 -0.33
CA GLU A 134 15.21 15.47 0.09
C GLU A 134 15.83 14.75 -1.09
N ARG A 135 15.04 14.55 -2.17
CA ARG A 135 15.57 13.95 -3.39
C ARG A 135 16.61 14.81 -4.08
N THR A 136 16.34 16.12 -4.21
CA THR A 136 17.28 17.07 -4.82
C THR A 136 18.57 17.17 -4.02
N ALA A 137 18.49 16.98 -2.70
CA ALA A 137 19.63 16.91 -1.80
C ALA A 137 20.32 15.52 -1.76
N GLU A 138 19.95 14.59 -2.66
CA GLU A 138 20.46 13.21 -2.75
C GLU A 138 20.24 12.38 -1.45
N LYS A 139 19.21 12.70 -0.66
CA LYS A 139 18.90 12.07 0.63
C LYS A 139 17.85 10.96 0.56
N THR A 140 17.45 10.49 -0.62
CA THR A 140 16.43 9.44 -0.76
C THR A 140 16.70 8.23 0.13
N LEU A 141 17.86 7.59 0.01
CA LEU A 141 18.16 6.37 0.77
C LEU A 141 18.26 6.60 2.28
N PRO A 142 18.96 7.65 2.78
CA PRO A 142 18.92 8.01 4.20
C PRO A 142 17.51 8.23 4.76
N VAL A 143 16.64 8.92 4.02
CA VAL A 143 15.24 9.15 4.43
C VAL A 143 14.47 7.84 4.51
N LEU A 144 14.57 6.97 3.50
CA LEU A 144 13.93 5.65 3.51
C LEU A 144 14.43 4.80 4.68
N GLN A 145 15.73 4.82 4.97
CA GLN A 145 16.31 4.11 6.12
C GLN A 145 15.72 4.60 7.43
N GLU A 146 15.68 5.90 7.65
CA GLU A 146 15.15 6.54 8.86
C GLU A 146 13.67 6.20 9.06
N GLN A 147 12.88 6.34 7.98
CA GLN A 147 11.45 6.02 8.04
C GLN A 147 11.22 4.54 8.32
N MET A 148 11.94 3.60 7.70
CA MET A 148 11.79 2.17 7.97
C MET A 148 12.21 1.80 9.39
N LEU A 149 13.35 2.33 9.86
CA LEU A 149 13.88 2.05 11.20
C LEU A 149 12.89 2.44 12.30
N HIS A 150 12.19 3.55 12.12
CA HIS A 150 11.30 4.12 13.14
C HIS A 150 9.80 3.91 12.88
N SER A 151 9.37 3.48 11.67
CA SER A 151 7.96 3.20 11.37
C SER A 151 7.61 1.71 11.38
N LEU A 152 8.59 0.82 11.16
CA LEU A 152 8.32 -0.61 11.16
C LEU A 152 8.48 -1.19 12.57
N PRO A 153 7.50 -1.97 13.07
CA PRO A 153 7.63 -2.66 14.35
C PRO A 153 8.56 -3.88 14.27
N LYS A 154 8.97 -4.42 15.41
CA LYS A 154 9.80 -5.64 15.46
C LYS A 154 9.07 -6.90 14.96
N SER A 155 7.74 -6.86 14.90
CA SER A 155 6.86 -7.97 14.51
C SER A 155 6.64 -8.10 13.00
N VAL A 156 7.46 -7.47 12.16
CA VAL A 156 7.36 -7.53 10.70
C VAL A 156 7.49 -8.97 10.20
N THR A 157 6.51 -9.40 9.40
CA THR A 157 6.52 -10.66 8.67
C THR A 157 5.92 -10.48 7.27
N PRO A 158 6.13 -11.41 6.32
CA PRO A 158 5.51 -11.33 5.00
C PRO A 158 3.97 -11.39 5.01
N VAL A 159 3.39 -11.89 6.09
CA VAL A 159 1.92 -12.05 6.22
C VAL A 159 1.26 -10.77 6.73
N ASN A 160 1.92 -10.06 7.65
CA ASN A 160 1.32 -8.93 8.36
C ASN A 160 1.81 -7.55 7.89
N THR A 161 2.81 -7.50 7.01
CA THR A 161 3.42 -6.22 6.58
C THR A 161 3.62 -6.17 5.07
N VAL A 162 3.32 -5.01 4.52
CA VAL A 162 3.65 -4.58 3.16
C VAL A 162 4.28 -3.19 3.29
N VAL A 163 5.32 -2.90 2.53
CA VAL A 163 5.93 -1.57 2.46
C VAL A 163 5.52 -0.91 1.14
N ALA A 164 5.01 0.32 1.18
CA ALA A 164 4.70 1.10 -0.01
C ALA A 164 5.70 2.26 -0.14
N TYR A 165 6.51 2.24 -1.19
CA TYR A 165 7.42 3.33 -1.52
C TYR A 165 6.71 4.39 -2.34
N GLU A 166 6.55 5.56 -1.74
CA GLU A 166 5.88 6.73 -2.32
C GLU A 166 6.92 7.83 -2.57
N PRO A 167 7.47 7.98 -3.80
CA PRO A 167 8.20 9.21 -4.13
C PRO A 167 7.21 10.38 -4.06
N VAL A 168 7.17 11.10 -2.91
CA VAL A 168 6.11 12.08 -2.57
C VAL A 168 5.95 13.13 -3.66
N TRP A 169 7.06 13.54 -4.27
CA TRP A 169 7.13 14.49 -5.37
C TRP A 169 6.48 14.00 -6.68
N ALA A 170 6.26 12.70 -6.83
CA ALA A 170 5.62 12.08 -8.00
C ALA A 170 4.15 11.73 -7.77
N ILE A 171 3.60 11.95 -6.56
CA ILE A 171 2.21 11.64 -6.24
C ILE A 171 1.30 12.73 -6.80
N GLY A 172 0.38 12.37 -7.70
CA GLY A 172 -0.62 13.29 -8.24
C GLY A 172 -0.09 14.38 -9.19
N THR A 173 1.22 14.47 -9.39
CA THR A 173 1.86 15.48 -10.25
C THR A 173 1.94 15.06 -11.72
N GLY A 174 1.76 13.77 -12.00
CA GLY A 174 2.01 13.18 -13.32
C GLY A 174 3.49 12.91 -13.62
N LEU A 175 4.40 13.32 -12.75
CA LEU A 175 5.81 12.96 -12.84
C LEU A 175 5.98 11.47 -12.51
N VAL A 176 6.90 10.82 -13.22
CA VAL A 176 7.27 9.43 -12.99
C VAL A 176 8.78 9.41 -12.79
N PRO A 177 9.27 8.84 -11.68
CA PRO A 177 10.70 8.60 -11.52
C PRO A 177 11.25 7.73 -12.65
N GLU A 178 12.51 7.91 -12.99
CA GLU A 178 13.19 7.02 -13.92
C GLU A 178 13.22 5.59 -13.37
N THR A 179 13.21 4.60 -14.26
CA THR A 179 13.22 3.18 -13.93
C THR A 179 14.34 2.80 -12.95
N ASP A 180 15.54 3.37 -13.14
CA ASP A 180 16.70 3.10 -12.26
C ASP A 180 16.53 3.70 -10.86
N GLN A 181 15.80 4.79 -10.74
CA GLN A 181 15.48 5.40 -9.44
C GLN A 181 14.53 4.51 -8.64
N ILE A 182 13.49 3.98 -9.30
CA ILE A 182 12.56 3.02 -8.69
C ILE A 182 13.33 1.76 -8.28
N ARG A 183 14.16 1.23 -9.18
CA ARG A 183 14.98 0.03 -8.93
C ARG A 183 15.89 0.21 -7.71
N SER A 184 16.59 1.33 -7.61
CA SER A 184 17.51 1.63 -6.51
C SER A 184 16.77 1.70 -5.17
N ALA A 185 15.64 2.42 -5.10
CA ALA A 185 14.84 2.53 -3.87
C ALA A 185 14.28 1.16 -3.45
N HIS A 186 13.69 0.39 -4.37
CA HIS A 186 13.13 -0.93 -4.07
C HIS A 186 14.21 -1.94 -3.66
N ALA A 187 15.38 -1.91 -4.29
CA ALA A 187 16.52 -2.76 -3.91
C ALA A 187 17.02 -2.42 -2.49
N PHE A 188 17.12 -1.14 -2.17
CA PHE A 188 17.51 -0.67 -0.84
C PHE A 188 16.51 -1.11 0.24
N ILE A 189 15.20 -0.92 0.00
CA ILE A 189 14.14 -1.37 0.92
C ILE A 189 14.22 -2.88 1.13
N ARG A 190 14.41 -3.65 0.07
CA ARG A 190 14.58 -5.12 0.15
C ARG A 190 15.77 -5.51 0.99
N GLY A 191 16.92 -4.88 0.78
CA GLY A 191 18.14 -5.12 1.56
C GLY A 191 17.94 -4.80 3.05
N PHE A 192 17.30 -3.67 3.36
CA PHE A 192 16.99 -3.29 4.74
C PHE A 192 16.06 -4.33 5.43
N LEU A 193 14.98 -4.74 4.76
CA LEU A 193 14.05 -5.73 5.32
C LEU A 193 14.76 -7.05 5.63
N ALA A 194 15.54 -7.56 4.69
CA ALA A 194 16.27 -8.83 4.87
C ALA A 194 17.31 -8.75 5.98
N SER A 195 18.07 -7.65 6.07
CA SER A 195 19.11 -7.48 7.09
C SER A 195 18.56 -7.23 8.49
N THR A 196 17.41 -6.56 8.60
CA THR A 196 16.84 -6.15 9.90
C THR A 196 15.92 -7.23 10.50
N TYR A 197 15.12 -7.90 9.66
CA TYR A 197 14.08 -8.84 10.08
C TYR A 197 14.36 -10.28 9.70
N GLY A 198 15.53 -10.57 9.13
CA GLY A 198 15.95 -11.92 8.75
C GLY A 198 15.46 -12.38 7.38
N ALA A 199 15.86 -13.61 7.00
CA ALA A 199 15.66 -14.13 5.65
C ALA A 199 14.19 -14.18 5.20
N GLU A 200 13.25 -14.45 6.10
CA GLU A 200 11.82 -14.50 5.75
C GLU A 200 11.28 -13.14 5.32
N ALA A 201 11.82 -12.05 5.87
CA ALA A 201 11.42 -10.69 5.48
C ALA A 201 11.81 -10.34 4.03
N HIS A 202 12.64 -11.17 3.38
CA HIS A 202 12.85 -11.08 1.95
C HIS A 202 11.54 -11.25 1.14
N ASN A 203 10.52 -11.86 1.73
CA ASN A 203 9.20 -12.08 1.12
C ASN A 203 8.16 -10.99 1.49
N VAL A 204 8.51 -9.97 2.26
CA VAL A 204 7.64 -8.80 2.47
C VAL A 204 7.41 -8.09 1.13
N LYS A 205 6.17 -7.86 0.75
CA LYS A 205 5.84 -7.17 -0.51
C LYS A 205 6.24 -5.70 -0.43
N ILE A 206 6.85 -5.20 -1.51
CA ILE A 206 7.19 -3.78 -1.67
C ILE A 206 6.39 -3.24 -2.86
N LEU A 207 5.50 -2.31 -2.60
CA LEU A 207 4.66 -1.67 -3.61
C LEU A 207 5.30 -0.37 -4.08
N TYR A 208 5.15 -0.08 -5.35
CA TYR A 208 5.44 1.24 -5.89
C TYR A 208 4.20 2.14 -5.73
N GLY A 209 4.33 3.28 -5.06
CA GLY A 209 3.25 4.21 -4.72
C GLY A 209 3.28 5.55 -5.48
N GLY A 210 4.10 5.67 -6.52
CA GLY A 210 4.07 6.82 -7.41
C GLY A 210 2.98 6.71 -8.48
N SER A 211 3.08 7.52 -9.54
CA SER A 211 2.09 7.56 -10.62
C SER A 211 2.11 6.28 -11.46
N VAL A 212 1.06 5.45 -11.32
CA VAL A 212 0.85 4.23 -12.12
C VAL A 212 -0.41 4.39 -12.97
N LYS A 213 -0.30 4.05 -14.25
CA LYS A 213 -1.36 4.03 -15.26
C LYS A 213 -1.26 2.74 -16.07
N GLY A 214 -2.30 2.33 -16.80
CA GLY A 214 -2.26 1.18 -17.71
C GLY A 214 -1.07 1.22 -18.67
N SER A 215 -0.72 2.40 -19.18
CA SER A 215 0.36 2.59 -20.15
C SER A 215 1.77 2.36 -19.61
N ASN A 216 2.04 2.53 -18.31
CA ASN A 216 3.37 2.35 -17.70
C ASN A 216 3.44 1.16 -16.73
N ALA A 217 2.31 0.56 -16.39
CA ALA A 217 2.22 -0.49 -15.37
C ALA A 217 3.11 -1.71 -15.70
N LYS A 218 3.12 -2.15 -16.96
CA LYS A 218 3.96 -3.29 -17.41
C LYS A 218 5.44 -3.04 -17.15
N GLU A 219 5.94 -1.86 -17.48
CA GLU A 219 7.33 -1.48 -17.27
C GLU A 219 7.65 -1.45 -15.76
N ILE A 220 6.83 -0.78 -14.96
CA ILE A 220 6.99 -0.67 -13.51
C ILE A 220 7.01 -2.07 -12.87
N PHE A 221 6.09 -2.95 -13.24
CA PHE A 221 6.02 -4.31 -12.68
C PHE A 221 7.15 -5.24 -13.14
N SER A 222 7.89 -4.87 -14.18
CA SER A 222 9.10 -5.60 -14.61
C SER A 222 10.34 -5.25 -13.78
N ILE A 223 10.30 -4.17 -13.01
CA ILE A 223 11.41 -3.74 -12.15
C ILE A 223 11.58 -4.72 -10.98
N SER A 224 12.80 -5.15 -10.75
CA SER A 224 13.13 -6.06 -9.65
C SER A 224 12.68 -5.48 -8.29
N ASN A 225 12.16 -6.33 -7.42
CA ASN A 225 11.61 -5.98 -6.10
C ASN A 225 10.33 -5.12 -6.11
N VAL A 226 9.75 -4.80 -7.26
CA VAL A 226 8.41 -4.23 -7.34
C VAL A 226 7.40 -5.37 -7.28
N ASN A 227 6.75 -5.53 -6.11
CA ASN A 227 5.77 -6.59 -5.86
C ASN A 227 4.33 -6.11 -6.05
N GLY A 228 4.12 -4.99 -6.74
CA GLY A 228 2.80 -4.42 -7.00
C GLY A 228 2.78 -2.91 -6.92
N ALA A 229 1.59 -2.34 -6.75
CA ALA A 229 1.42 -0.89 -6.68
C ALA A 229 0.39 -0.46 -5.63
N LEU A 230 0.63 0.72 -5.05
CA LEU A 230 -0.37 1.49 -4.32
C LEU A 230 -0.86 2.63 -5.25
N VAL A 231 -2.06 2.49 -5.77
CA VAL A 231 -2.61 3.32 -6.86
C VAL A 231 -3.59 4.34 -6.31
N GLY A 232 -3.38 5.62 -6.60
CA GLY A 232 -4.29 6.71 -6.23
C GLY A 232 -5.42 6.90 -7.26
N GLY A 233 -5.44 8.05 -7.94
CA GLY A 233 -6.54 8.50 -8.81
C GLY A 233 -7.02 7.51 -9.87
N ALA A 234 -6.12 6.70 -10.47
CA ALA A 234 -6.50 5.68 -11.43
C ALA A 234 -7.40 4.59 -10.82
N SER A 235 -7.35 4.36 -9.50
CA SER A 235 -8.22 3.39 -8.82
C SER A 235 -9.68 3.83 -8.67
N LEU A 236 -9.99 5.10 -8.92
CA LEU A 236 -11.34 5.65 -8.90
C LEU A 236 -12.16 5.30 -10.15
N LYS A 237 -11.50 4.89 -11.23
CA LYS A 237 -12.13 4.48 -12.49
C LYS A 237 -11.85 3.00 -12.71
N SER A 238 -12.93 2.22 -12.85
CA SER A 238 -12.82 0.76 -13.00
C SER A 238 -11.92 0.37 -14.17
N ASP A 239 -12.06 1.02 -15.32
CA ASP A 239 -11.34 0.63 -16.53
C ASP A 239 -9.84 0.91 -16.41
N ASP A 240 -9.46 2.09 -15.92
CA ASP A 240 -8.06 2.45 -15.67
C ASP A 240 -7.39 1.50 -14.64
N PHE A 241 -8.15 1.14 -13.58
CA PHE A 241 -7.62 0.25 -12.54
C PHE A 241 -7.50 -1.20 -13.01
N ILE A 242 -8.47 -1.67 -13.81
CA ILE A 242 -8.46 -3.00 -14.43
C ILE A 242 -7.26 -3.18 -15.38
N GLU A 243 -6.88 -2.14 -16.15
CA GLU A 243 -5.67 -2.19 -16.97
C GLU A 243 -4.41 -2.42 -16.12
N ILE A 244 -4.29 -1.73 -14.97
CA ILE A 244 -3.16 -1.89 -14.05
C ILE A 244 -3.15 -3.30 -13.44
N ILE A 245 -4.31 -3.80 -13.00
CA ILE A 245 -4.48 -5.15 -12.44
C ILE A 245 -4.07 -6.20 -13.48
N THR A 246 -4.53 -6.07 -14.71
CA THR A 246 -4.21 -6.98 -15.82
C THR A 246 -2.71 -6.99 -16.11
N ALA A 247 -2.06 -5.82 -16.11
CA ALA A 247 -0.61 -5.73 -16.27
C ALA A 247 0.16 -6.42 -15.14
N ALA A 248 -0.32 -6.31 -13.88
CA ALA A 248 0.27 -6.99 -12.74
C ALA A 248 0.12 -8.52 -12.83
N SER A 249 -1.07 -9.00 -13.19
CA SER A 249 -1.36 -10.44 -13.38
C SER A 249 -0.48 -11.09 -14.45
N ASN A 250 -0.22 -10.38 -15.53
CA ASN A 250 0.60 -10.87 -16.66
C ASN A 250 2.12 -10.76 -16.42
N SER A 251 2.56 -10.20 -15.31
CA SER A 251 3.98 -9.98 -14.98
C SER A 251 4.53 -10.97 -13.95
N ILE A 252 3.80 -12.06 -13.67
CA ILE A 252 4.14 -13.15 -12.74
C ILE A 252 4.74 -14.32 -13.50
#